data_c030ccad86f5517055d62cce2cfeb565
#
_entry.id   c030ccad86f5517055d62cce2cfeb565
#
_cell.length_a   1.000
_cell.length_b   1.000
_cell.length_c   1.000
_cell.angle_alpha   90.00
_cell.angle_beta   90.00
_cell.angle_gamma   90.00
#
_symmetry.space_group_name_H-M   'P 1'
#
loop_
_entity.id
_entity.type
_entity.pdbx_description
1 polymer ?
#
loop_
_entity_poly.entity_id
_entity_poly.type
_entity_poly.pdbx_seq_one_letter_code
_entity_poly.pdbx_strand_id
1 'polypeptide(L)'
;VPTYTETLVTGVERTMPEIDALLAAHSEGWTVHRMAMVDRTILRVACFELRSGIPTAVAINEAVDTAKQLSTDDSGRFINGVLGRIARDAQPTPEAEPRA
;
A
#
# COMPACT_ATOMS: atom_id res chain seq x y z
N VAL A 1 21.00 -7.00 14.99
CA VAL A 1 20.36 -6.33 13.84
C VAL A 1 18.95 -6.90 13.70
N PRO A 2 17.90 -6.04 13.65
CA PRO A 2 16.54 -6.53 13.50
C PRO A 2 16.37 -7.27 12.18
N THR A 3 15.51 -8.28 12.18
CA THR A 3 15.13 -8.96 10.94
C THR A 3 14.30 -8.02 10.07
N TYR A 4 14.17 -8.36 8.80
CA TYR A 4 13.32 -7.58 7.88
C TYR A 4 11.87 -7.51 8.38
N THR A 5 11.35 -8.64 8.90
CA THR A 5 10.00 -8.67 9.46
C THR A 5 9.85 -7.71 10.64
N GLU A 6 10.81 -7.70 11.55
CA GLU A 6 10.80 -6.78 12.68
C GLU A 6 10.85 -5.32 12.21
N THR A 7 11.67 -5.05 11.21
CA THR A 7 11.78 -3.70 10.63
C THR A 7 10.46 -3.28 9.99
N LEU A 8 9.79 -4.18 9.27
CA LEU A 8 8.48 -3.90 8.68
C LEU A 8 7.44 -3.60 9.75
N VAL A 9 7.32 -4.44 10.76
CA VAL A 9 6.32 -4.26 11.82
C VAL A 9 6.53 -2.93 12.53
N THR A 10 7.77 -2.66 12.94
CA THR A 10 8.09 -1.40 13.62
C THR A 10 7.82 -0.19 12.72
N GLY A 11 8.23 -0.28 11.45
CA GLY A 11 8.02 0.81 10.50
C GLY A 11 6.55 1.09 10.23
N VAL A 12 5.75 0.04 10.07
CA VAL A 12 4.30 0.19 9.87
C VAL A 12 3.65 0.81 11.10
N GLU A 13 4.01 0.34 12.29
CA GLU A 13 3.45 0.91 13.53
C GLU A 13 3.76 2.40 13.68
N ARG A 14 4.99 2.80 13.39
CA ARG A 14 5.41 4.19 13.50
C ARG A 14 4.71 5.11 12.51
N THR A 15 4.44 4.61 11.31
CA THR A 15 3.88 5.41 10.22
C THR A 15 2.39 5.16 10.01
N MET A 16 1.76 4.35 10.87
CA MET A 16 0.37 3.96 10.70
C MET A 16 -0.61 5.12 10.52
N PRO A 17 -0.54 6.21 11.29
CA PRO A 17 -1.48 7.32 11.07
C PRO A 17 -1.34 7.93 9.68
N GLU A 18 -0.12 8.07 9.16
CA GLU A 18 0.12 8.61 7.83
C GLU A 18 -0.36 7.65 6.75
N ILE A 19 -0.09 6.36 6.93
CA ILE A 19 -0.51 5.33 5.99
C ILE A 19 -2.04 5.25 5.97
N ASP A 20 -2.69 5.26 7.12
CA ASP A 20 -4.15 5.20 7.18
C ASP A 20 -4.80 6.41 6.52
N ALA A 21 -4.21 7.60 6.67
CA ALA A 21 -4.69 8.79 5.97
C ALA A 21 -4.55 8.64 4.46
N LEU A 22 -3.44 8.06 3.99
CA LEU A 22 -3.21 7.80 2.59
C LEU A 22 -4.23 6.79 2.04
N LEU A 23 -4.48 5.73 2.78
CA LEU A 23 -5.46 4.72 2.39
C LEU A 23 -6.87 5.30 2.33
N ALA A 24 -7.23 6.12 3.31
CA ALA A 24 -8.54 6.76 3.33
C ALA A 24 -8.74 7.66 2.11
N ALA A 25 -7.70 8.36 1.69
CA ALA A 25 -7.76 9.24 0.53
C ALA A 25 -7.94 8.49 -0.79
N HIS A 26 -7.51 7.22 -0.86
CA HIS A 26 -7.49 6.44 -2.10
C HIS A 26 -8.45 5.26 -2.12
N SER A 27 -9.24 5.07 -1.08
CA SER A 27 -10.15 3.93 -0.98
C SER A 27 -11.59 4.42 -1.13
N GLU A 28 -12.02 4.60 -2.37
CA GLU A 28 -13.35 5.10 -2.67
C GLU A 28 -14.44 4.28 -2.01
N GLY A 29 -15.33 4.96 -1.30
CA GLY A 29 -16.49 4.34 -0.68
C GLY A 29 -16.20 3.49 0.54
N TRP A 30 -14.93 3.37 0.93
CA TRP A 30 -14.53 2.54 2.08
C TRP A 30 -13.67 3.36 3.03
N THR A 31 -13.99 3.26 4.32
CA THR A 31 -13.10 3.77 5.35
C THR A 31 -12.17 2.67 5.79
N VAL A 32 -11.02 3.05 6.36
CA VAL A 32 -10.06 2.07 6.86
C VAL A 32 -10.73 1.12 7.88
N HIS A 33 -11.64 1.65 8.70
CA HIS A 33 -12.34 0.85 9.70
C HIS A 33 -13.28 -0.21 9.11
N ARG A 34 -13.79 0.02 7.89
CA ARG A 34 -14.69 -0.91 7.23
C ARG A 34 -13.97 -1.96 6.40
N MET A 35 -12.69 -1.79 6.19
CA MET A 35 -11.90 -2.77 5.48
C MET A 35 -11.77 -4.03 6.31
N ALA A 36 -11.76 -5.19 5.65
CA ALA A 36 -11.40 -6.43 6.32
C ALA A 36 -10.01 -6.29 6.92
N MET A 37 -9.80 -6.89 8.09
CA MET A 37 -8.52 -6.78 8.78
C MET A 37 -7.35 -7.24 7.91
N VAL A 38 -7.54 -8.32 7.16
CA VAL A 38 -6.51 -8.84 6.25
C VAL A 38 -6.16 -7.81 5.19
N ASP A 39 -7.16 -7.24 4.52
CA ASP A 39 -6.94 -6.25 3.47
C ASP A 39 -6.25 -5.01 4.02
N ARG A 40 -6.69 -4.54 5.18
CA ARG A 40 -6.10 -3.38 5.84
C ARG A 40 -4.63 -3.61 6.17
N THR A 41 -4.31 -4.78 6.70
CA THR A 41 -2.94 -5.13 7.05
C THR A 41 -2.06 -5.20 5.80
N ILE A 42 -2.54 -5.85 4.75
CA ILE A 42 -1.81 -5.95 3.49
C ILE A 42 -1.54 -4.57 2.90
N LEU A 43 -2.56 -3.71 2.90
CA LEU A 43 -2.40 -2.35 2.39
C LEU A 43 -1.40 -1.54 3.20
N ARG A 44 -1.43 -1.67 4.52
CA ARG A 44 -0.47 -0.95 5.38
C ARG A 44 0.96 -1.38 5.11
N VAL A 45 1.20 -2.68 5.00
CA VAL A 45 2.54 -3.19 4.69
C VAL A 45 3.00 -2.72 3.32
N ALA A 46 2.15 -2.84 2.31
CA ALA A 46 2.50 -2.41 0.96
C ALA A 46 2.80 -0.92 0.87
N CYS A 47 2.00 -0.09 1.55
CA CYS A 47 2.25 1.35 1.58
C CYS A 47 3.60 1.67 2.23
N PHE A 48 3.92 0.98 3.32
CA PHE A 48 5.21 1.16 3.96
C PHE A 48 6.34 0.77 3.01
N GLU A 49 6.21 -0.35 2.31
CA GLU A 49 7.22 -0.80 1.36
C GLU A 49 7.41 0.18 0.21
N LEU A 50 6.31 0.71 -0.34
CA LEU A 50 6.39 1.74 -1.39
C LEU A 50 7.15 2.97 -0.91
N ARG A 51 6.90 3.40 0.32
CA ARG A 51 7.55 4.58 0.89
C ARG A 51 9.00 4.30 1.27
N SER A 52 9.37 3.03 1.44
CA SER A 52 10.72 2.62 1.80
C SER A 52 11.61 2.33 0.59
N GLY A 53 11.10 2.54 -0.62
CA GLY A 53 11.89 2.37 -1.83
C GLY A 53 11.80 1.00 -2.48
N ILE A 54 10.92 0.13 -2.03
CA ILE A 54 10.65 -1.13 -2.72
C ILE A 54 10.04 -0.78 -4.08
N PRO A 55 10.50 -1.39 -5.18
CA PRO A 55 9.93 -1.11 -6.49
C PRO A 55 8.42 -1.30 -6.51
N THR A 56 7.72 -0.36 -7.13
CA THR A 56 6.26 -0.30 -7.14
C THR A 56 5.63 -1.62 -7.59
N ALA A 57 6.10 -2.17 -8.72
CA ALA A 57 5.54 -3.41 -9.25
C ALA A 57 5.72 -4.58 -8.28
N VAL A 58 6.86 -4.63 -7.60
CA VAL A 58 7.15 -5.70 -6.63
C VAL A 58 6.20 -5.59 -5.44
N ALA A 59 6.08 -4.41 -4.86
CA ALA A 59 5.22 -4.22 -3.68
C ALA A 59 3.75 -4.52 -4.01
N ILE A 60 3.27 -4.06 -5.14
CA ILE A 60 1.87 -4.27 -5.54
C ILE A 60 1.62 -5.74 -5.86
N ASN A 61 2.50 -6.39 -6.62
CA ASN A 61 2.31 -7.80 -6.97
C ASN A 61 2.31 -8.69 -5.73
N GLU A 62 3.21 -8.45 -4.79
CA GLU A 62 3.24 -9.20 -3.54
C GLU A 62 1.95 -9.01 -2.75
N ALA A 63 1.47 -7.77 -2.65
CA ALA A 63 0.23 -7.46 -1.93
C ALA A 63 -0.97 -8.17 -2.57
N VAL A 64 -1.09 -8.12 -3.89
CA VAL A 64 -2.19 -8.76 -4.60
C VAL A 64 -2.14 -10.28 -4.43
N ASP A 65 -0.96 -10.88 -4.58
CA ASP A 65 -0.81 -12.32 -4.40
C ASP A 65 -1.16 -12.75 -2.99
N THR A 66 -0.73 -11.99 -1.98
CA THR A 66 -1.06 -12.28 -0.59
C THR A 66 -2.57 -12.19 -0.36
N ALA A 67 -3.21 -11.18 -0.92
CA ALA A 67 -4.65 -11.01 -0.79
C ALA A 67 -5.42 -12.18 -1.39
N LYS A 68 -4.98 -12.66 -2.55
CA LYS A 68 -5.62 -13.81 -3.20
C LYS A 68 -5.47 -15.10 -2.38
N GLN A 69 -4.32 -15.26 -1.73
CA GLN A 69 -4.06 -16.45 -0.91
C GLN A 69 -4.79 -16.41 0.42
N LEU A 70 -4.84 -15.24 1.07
CA LEU A 70 -5.36 -15.11 2.43
C LEU A 70 -6.81 -14.63 2.48
N SER A 71 -7.35 -14.16 1.38
CA SER A 71 -8.69 -13.60 1.33
C SER A 71 -9.40 -14.08 0.05
N THR A 72 -9.74 -13.15 -0.87
CA THR A 72 -10.49 -13.50 -2.07
C THR A 72 -9.87 -12.83 -3.29
N ASP A 73 -10.30 -13.28 -4.48
CA ASP A 73 -9.91 -12.61 -5.73
C ASP A 73 -10.42 -11.17 -5.75
N ASP A 74 -11.59 -10.92 -5.17
CA ASP A 74 -12.13 -9.56 -5.06
C ASP A 74 -11.23 -8.67 -4.20
N SER A 75 -10.70 -9.21 -3.11
CA SER A 75 -9.71 -8.50 -2.30
C SER A 75 -8.47 -8.15 -3.12
N GLY A 76 -7.99 -9.09 -3.92
CA GLY A 76 -6.86 -8.84 -4.80
C GLY A 76 -7.11 -7.68 -5.75
N ARG A 77 -8.29 -7.64 -6.38
CA ARG A 77 -8.67 -6.55 -7.27
C ARG A 77 -8.78 -5.22 -6.54
N PHE A 78 -9.39 -5.22 -5.36
CA PHE A 78 -9.52 -4.02 -4.55
C PHE A 78 -8.15 -3.46 -4.16
N ILE A 79 -7.27 -4.30 -3.66
CA ILE A 79 -5.92 -3.91 -3.24
C ILE A 79 -5.11 -3.39 -4.42
N ASN A 80 -5.18 -4.07 -5.56
CA ASN A 80 -4.51 -3.61 -6.77
C ASN A 80 -4.99 -2.21 -7.18
N GLY A 81 -6.29 -1.97 -7.11
CA GLY A 81 -6.86 -0.66 -7.45
C GLY A 81 -6.39 0.44 -6.51
N VAL A 82 -6.42 0.19 -5.20
CA VAL A 82 -5.99 1.18 -4.21
C VAL A 82 -4.50 1.50 -4.37
N LEU A 83 -3.66 0.47 -4.42
CA LEU A 83 -2.21 0.67 -4.53
C LEU A 83 -1.82 1.29 -5.86
N GLY A 84 -2.51 0.94 -6.94
CA GLY A 84 -2.28 1.55 -8.23
C GLY A 84 -2.57 3.05 -8.22
N ARG A 85 -3.65 3.47 -7.56
CA ARG A 85 -3.97 4.89 -7.43
C ARG A 85 -2.93 5.62 -6.58
N ILE A 86 -2.52 5.02 -5.47
CA ILE A 86 -1.48 5.60 -4.61
C ILE A 86 -0.18 5.77 -5.38
N ALA A 87 0.23 4.76 -6.13
CA ALA A 87 1.47 4.82 -6.91
C ALA A 87 1.41 5.89 -7.99
N ARG A 88 0.27 6.04 -8.66
CA ARG A 88 0.11 7.08 -9.68
C ARG A 88 0.19 8.47 -9.09
N ASP A 89 -0.45 8.68 -7.95
CA ASP A 89 -0.47 10.00 -7.31
C ASP A 89 0.89 10.36 -6.72
N ALA A 90 1.69 9.37 -6.35
CA ALA A 90 3.01 9.60 -5.80
C ALA A 90 4.06 9.88 -6.87
N GLN A 91 3.80 9.52 -8.13
CA GLN A 91 4.75 9.74 -9.22
C GLN A 91 4.63 11.17 -9.76
N PRO A 92 5.76 11.82 -10.07
CA PRO A 92 5.70 13.11 -10.74
C PRO A 92 5.03 12.96 -12.10
N THR A 93 4.18 13.92 -12.46
CA THR A 93 3.64 13.96 -13.80
C THR A 93 4.69 14.51 -14.76
N PRO A 94 4.61 14.19 -16.06
CA PRO A 94 5.54 14.75 -17.02
C PRO A 94 5.60 16.28 -16.99
N GLU A 95 4.48 16.94 -16.73
CA GLU A 95 4.42 18.40 -16.66
C GLU A 95 5.11 18.95 -15.42
N ALA A 96 5.22 18.14 -14.36
CA ALA A 96 5.87 18.55 -13.11
C ALA A 96 7.37 18.33 -13.13
N GLU A 97 7.87 17.54 -14.08
CA GLU A 97 9.29 17.24 -14.16
C GLU A 97 10.07 18.42 -14.69
N PRO A 98 11.24 18.72 -14.09
CA PRO A 98 12.09 19.77 -14.62
C PRO A 98 12.50 19.44 -16.05
N ARG A 99 12.50 20.44 -16.89
CA ARG A 99 12.95 20.30 -18.27
C ARG A 99 14.35 20.89 -18.40
N ALA A 100 15.19 20.13 -19.01
CA ALA A 100 16.51 20.63 -19.30
C ALA A 100 16.46 21.72 -20.38
#